data_f74353639bb114a2416ce06d4989515d
#
_entry.id   f74353639bb114a2416ce06d4989515d
#
_cell.length_a   1.000
_cell.length_b   1.000
_cell.length_c   1.000
_cell.angle_alpha   90.00
_cell.angle_beta   90.00
_cell.angle_gamma   90.00
#
_symmetry.space_group_name_H-M   'P 1'
#
loop_
_entity.id
_entity.type
_entity.pdbx_description
1 polymer ?
#
loop_
_entity_poly.entity_id
_entity_poly.type
_entity_poly.pdbx_seq_one_letter_code
_entity_poly.pdbx_strand_id
1 'polypeptide(L)'
;MGALLEPLGVAIHASRRAQLPTGSTVLVFGAGAVGLLVAAMAKISGAGTVIIADINGGRVDFAVKNGFAHRGYIVPMKRGGTVEESLNIAKDTATEVGKVQRASGKPVGQVDAVFECTGVPPCLQAAIYVSFSNCYLCGLGLNFRRLQDQVAK
;
A
#
# COMPACT_ATOMS: atom_id res chain seq x y z
N MET A 1 11.11 19.84 -15.29
CA MET A 1 10.23 18.74 -15.75
C MET A 1 10.86 17.35 -15.67
N GLY A 2 12.18 17.17 -15.84
CA GLY A 2 12.84 15.84 -15.80
C GLY A 2 12.75 15.09 -14.48
N ALA A 3 12.64 15.75 -13.34
CA ALA A 3 12.63 15.13 -12.01
C ALA A 3 11.40 14.21 -11.73
N LEU A 4 10.32 14.37 -12.47
CA LEU A 4 9.13 13.51 -12.33
C LEU A 4 9.12 12.29 -13.25
N LEU A 5 9.99 12.24 -14.26
CA LEU A 5 9.98 11.15 -15.25
C LEU A 5 10.38 9.81 -14.62
N GLU A 6 11.39 9.81 -13.76
CA GLU A 6 11.85 8.60 -13.10
C GLU A 6 10.79 8.04 -12.14
N PRO A 7 10.25 8.78 -11.14
CA PRO A 7 9.25 8.24 -10.23
C PRO A 7 7.93 7.90 -10.95
N LEU A 8 7.57 8.60 -12.03
CA LEU A 8 6.42 8.25 -12.85
C LEU A 8 6.65 6.95 -13.60
N GLY A 9 7.84 6.73 -14.15
CA GLY A 9 8.21 5.47 -14.80
C GLY A 9 8.10 4.29 -13.84
N VAL A 10 8.56 4.45 -12.61
CA VAL A 10 8.44 3.44 -11.54
C VAL A 10 6.95 3.15 -11.24
N ALA A 11 6.13 4.17 -11.09
CA ALA A 11 4.70 4.03 -10.78
C ALA A 11 3.93 3.32 -11.91
N ILE A 12 4.19 3.68 -13.17
CA ILE A 12 3.60 3.03 -14.34
C ILE A 12 4.01 1.56 -14.41
N HIS A 13 5.30 1.28 -14.21
CA HIS A 13 5.81 -0.09 -14.21
C HIS A 13 5.17 -0.94 -13.11
N ALA A 14 5.11 -0.41 -11.88
CA ALA A 14 4.46 -1.06 -10.75
C ALA A 14 2.98 -1.38 -11.03
N SER A 15 2.23 -0.40 -11.54
CA SER A 15 0.81 -0.58 -11.87
C SER A 15 0.58 -1.63 -12.97
N ARG A 16 1.39 -1.64 -14.04
CA ARG A 16 1.32 -2.64 -15.11
C ARG A 16 1.63 -4.04 -14.61
N ARG A 17 2.63 -4.18 -13.75
CA ARG A 17 3.01 -5.47 -13.15
C ARG A 17 1.94 -6.03 -12.23
N ALA A 18 1.26 -5.17 -11.49
CA ALA A 18 0.20 -5.59 -10.57
C ALA A 18 -1.07 -6.10 -11.27
N GLN A 19 -1.29 -5.75 -12.55
CA GLN A 19 -2.46 -6.20 -13.33
C GLN A 19 -3.77 -6.12 -12.53
N LEU A 20 -4.01 -4.97 -11.90
CA LEU A 20 -5.13 -4.77 -10.98
C LEU A 20 -6.48 -5.03 -11.67
N PRO A 21 -7.31 -5.95 -11.17
CA PRO A 21 -8.68 -6.05 -11.62
C PRO A 21 -9.45 -4.76 -11.33
N THR A 22 -10.38 -4.41 -12.20
CA THR A 22 -11.28 -3.27 -11.96
C THR A 22 -12.08 -3.47 -10.66
N GLY A 23 -12.16 -2.42 -9.85
CA GLY A 23 -12.83 -2.47 -8.55
C GLY A 23 -11.96 -2.93 -7.39
N SER A 24 -10.68 -3.30 -7.63
CA SER A 24 -9.76 -3.76 -6.58
C SER A 24 -9.61 -2.75 -5.45
N THR A 25 -9.32 -3.26 -4.26
CA THR A 25 -8.88 -2.48 -3.11
C THR A 25 -7.36 -2.50 -3.03
N VAL A 26 -6.76 -1.33 -3.04
CA VAL A 26 -5.31 -1.14 -3.09
C VAL A 26 -4.84 -0.39 -1.86
N LEU A 27 -3.77 -0.87 -1.25
CA LEU A 27 -3.05 -0.17 -0.18
C LEU A 27 -1.68 0.26 -0.69
N VAL A 28 -1.32 1.52 -0.42
CA VAL A 28 0.00 2.08 -0.70
C VAL A 28 0.64 2.50 0.61
N PHE A 29 1.72 1.87 0.98
CA PHE A 29 2.57 2.32 2.09
C PHE A 29 3.57 3.35 1.59
N GLY A 30 3.57 4.52 2.22
CA GLY A 30 4.40 5.68 1.88
C GLY A 30 3.66 6.71 1.02
N ALA A 31 3.55 7.94 1.56
CA ALA A 31 2.97 9.10 0.88
C ALA A 31 4.06 10.06 0.36
N GLY A 32 5.18 9.52 -0.08
CA GLY A 32 6.23 10.25 -0.82
C GLY A 32 5.87 10.38 -2.31
N ALA A 33 6.77 10.96 -3.10
CA ALA A 33 6.54 11.21 -4.54
C ALA A 33 6.15 9.92 -5.29
N VAL A 34 6.87 8.81 -5.07
CA VAL A 34 6.57 7.54 -5.73
C VAL A 34 5.22 6.98 -5.27
N GLY A 35 4.95 6.96 -3.95
CA GLY A 35 3.68 6.45 -3.43
C GLY A 35 2.46 7.23 -3.91
N LEU A 36 2.55 8.57 -4.00
CA LEU A 36 1.50 9.40 -4.57
C LEU A 36 1.23 9.05 -6.03
N LEU A 37 2.27 8.88 -6.84
CA LEU A 37 2.13 8.52 -8.25
C LEU A 37 1.60 7.10 -8.42
N VAL A 38 2.03 6.14 -7.59
CA VAL A 38 1.49 4.78 -7.56
C VAL A 38 0.01 4.79 -7.20
N ALA A 39 -0.39 5.55 -6.18
CA ALA A 39 -1.80 5.69 -5.80
C ALA A 39 -2.65 6.27 -6.94
N ALA A 40 -2.16 7.31 -7.63
CA ALA A 40 -2.81 7.88 -8.79
C ALA A 40 -2.94 6.85 -9.93
N MET A 41 -1.87 6.12 -10.23
CA MET A 41 -1.88 5.08 -11.27
C MET A 41 -2.84 3.93 -10.93
N ALA A 42 -2.93 3.52 -9.66
CA ALA A 42 -3.90 2.52 -9.22
C ALA A 42 -5.34 2.98 -9.48
N LYS A 43 -5.66 4.25 -9.20
CA LYS A 43 -6.98 4.83 -9.53
C LYS A 43 -7.26 4.84 -11.02
N ILE A 44 -6.30 5.29 -11.82
CA ILE A 44 -6.41 5.32 -13.30
C ILE A 44 -6.59 3.91 -13.86
N SER A 45 -5.97 2.91 -13.24
CA SER A 45 -6.10 1.49 -13.62
C SER A 45 -7.44 0.86 -13.19
N GLY A 46 -8.33 1.61 -12.55
CA GLY A 46 -9.67 1.15 -12.20
C GLY A 46 -9.82 0.59 -10.78
N ALA A 47 -8.88 0.84 -9.87
CA ALA A 47 -9.04 0.46 -8.47
C ALA A 47 -10.28 1.15 -7.86
N GLY A 48 -11.16 0.37 -7.24
CA GLY A 48 -12.38 0.87 -6.61
C GLY A 48 -12.11 1.61 -5.28
N THR A 49 -11.06 1.20 -4.57
CA THR A 49 -10.62 1.87 -3.34
C THR A 49 -9.10 1.90 -3.29
N VAL A 50 -8.53 3.07 -3.11
CA VAL A 50 -7.10 3.27 -2.87
C VAL A 50 -6.91 3.89 -1.51
N ILE A 51 -6.15 3.21 -0.66
CA ILE A 51 -5.76 3.66 0.68
C ILE A 51 -4.29 4.03 0.62
N ILE A 52 -3.93 5.17 1.18
CA ILE A 52 -2.54 5.55 1.36
C ILE A 52 -2.20 5.60 2.86
N ALA A 53 -1.09 5.01 3.24
CA ALA A 53 -0.64 4.89 4.62
C ALA A 53 0.77 5.48 4.78
N ASP A 54 0.94 6.38 5.73
CA ASP A 54 2.24 6.99 6.08
C ASP A 54 2.27 7.31 7.57
N ILE A 55 3.46 7.42 8.15
CA ILE A 55 3.65 7.92 9.53
C ILE A 55 3.37 9.42 9.64
N ASN A 56 3.46 10.16 8.54
CA ASN A 56 3.27 11.61 8.48
C ASN A 56 1.83 11.95 8.08
N GLY A 57 1.01 12.37 9.04
CA GLY A 57 -0.39 12.75 8.81
C GLY A 57 -0.57 13.85 7.77
N GLY A 58 0.33 14.84 7.71
CA GLY A 58 0.25 15.92 6.71
C GLY A 58 0.40 15.41 5.27
N ARG A 59 1.25 14.39 5.04
CA ARG A 59 1.39 13.74 3.74
C ARG A 59 0.15 12.91 3.38
N VAL A 60 -0.41 12.20 4.36
CA VAL A 60 -1.66 11.44 4.19
C VAL A 60 -2.80 12.37 3.82
N ASP A 61 -2.96 13.47 4.56
CA ASP A 61 -3.97 14.49 4.29
C ASP A 61 -3.81 15.12 2.90
N PHE A 62 -2.57 15.44 2.53
CA PHE A 62 -2.26 15.96 1.20
C PHE A 62 -2.71 14.98 0.10
N ALA A 63 -2.39 13.69 0.27
CA ALA A 63 -2.74 12.65 -0.71
C ALA A 63 -4.25 12.53 -0.90
N VAL A 64 -5.02 12.56 0.17
CA VAL A 64 -6.49 12.45 0.11
C VAL A 64 -7.12 13.73 -0.42
N LYS A 65 -6.72 14.91 0.08
CA LYS A 65 -7.27 16.20 -0.35
C LYS A 65 -7.03 16.49 -1.83
N ASN A 66 -5.87 16.08 -2.36
CA ASN A 66 -5.53 16.28 -3.77
C ASN A 66 -5.97 15.10 -4.67
N GLY A 67 -6.73 14.16 -4.15
CA GLY A 67 -7.35 13.10 -4.93
C GLY A 67 -6.41 11.97 -5.38
N PHE A 68 -5.20 11.86 -4.82
CA PHE A 68 -4.29 10.74 -5.08
C PHE A 68 -4.82 9.42 -4.51
N ALA A 69 -5.45 9.47 -3.35
CA ALA A 69 -6.06 8.31 -2.71
C ALA A 69 -7.50 8.60 -2.30
N HIS A 70 -8.30 7.55 -2.09
CA HIS A 70 -9.68 7.67 -1.60
C HIS A 70 -9.73 7.80 -0.08
N ARG A 71 -8.79 7.17 0.62
CA ARG A 71 -8.69 7.13 2.09
C ARG A 71 -7.25 7.22 2.53
N GLY A 72 -7.05 7.73 3.74
CA GLY A 72 -5.75 7.80 4.38
C GLY A 72 -5.72 6.99 5.66
N TYR A 73 -4.56 6.48 6.03
CA TYR A 73 -4.28 5.86 7.30
C TYR A 73 -2.94 6.37 7.85
N ILE A 74 -2.94 6.86 9.08
CA ILE A 74 -1.73 7.29 9.76
C ILE A 74 -1.17 6.11 10.54
N VAL A 75 -0.02 5.60 10.10
CA VAL A 75 0.65 4.49 10.75
C VAL A 75 1.25 4.95 12.08
N PRO A 76 0.91 4.34 13.21
CA PRO A 76 1.52 4.67 14.49
C PRO A 76 3.03 4.43 14.46
N MET A 77 3.82 5.41 14.93
CA MET A 77 5.28 5.28 15.00
C MET A 77 5.66 4.42 16.22
N LYS A 78 5.44 3.11 16.13
CA LYS A 78 5.85 2.12 17.13
C LYS A 78 7.06 1.35 16.59
N ARG A 79 8.06 1.13 17.44
CA ARG A 79 9.21 0.28 17.13
C ARG A 79 9.23 -0.88 18.12
N GLY A 80 9.25 -2.11 17.61
CA GLY A 80 9.48 -3.29 18.43
C GLY A 80 10.96 -3.44 18.72
N GLY A 81 11.31 -3.79 19.96
CA GLY A 81 12.67 -4.14 20.35
C GLY A 81 13.04 -5.57 19.98
N THR A 82 12.04 -6.41 19.74
CA THR A 82 12.19 -7.82 19.34
C THR A 82 11.46 -8.11 18.02
N VAL A 83 11.80 -9.24 17.39
CA VAL A 83 11.12 -9.71 16.18
C VAL A 83 9.63 -9.94 16.44
N GLU A 84 9.31 -10.54 17.58
CA GLU A 84 7.93 -10.84 17.98
C GLU A 84 7.10 -9.57 18.18
N GLU A 85 7.64 -8.55 18.85
CA GLU A 85 7.00 -7.25 19.00
C GLU A 85 6.77 -6.57 17.64
N SER A 86 7.76 -6.64 16.74
CA SER A 86 7.64 -6.09 15.38
C SER A 86 6.52 -6.76 14.58
N LEU A 87 6.39 -8.09 14.70
CA LEU A 87 5.31 -8.85 14.04
C LEU A 87 3.94 -8.51 14.63
N ASN A 88 3.85 -8.32 15.95
CA ASN A 88 2.58 -7.90 16.58
C ASN A 88 2.16 -6.50 16.14
N ILE A 89 3.10 -5.55 16.07
CA ILE A 89 2.84 -4.21 15.53
C ILE A 89 2.37 -4.27 14.07
N ALA A 90 2.96 -5.15 13.26
CA ALA A 90 2.56 -5.34 11.86
C ALA A 90 1.13 -5.91 11.75
N LYS A 91 0.76 -6.88 12.59
CA LYS A 91 -0.61 -7.44 12.68
C LYS A 91 -1.62 -6.39 13.12
N ASP A 92 -1.29 -5.60 14.14
CA ASP A 92 -2.14 -4.51 14.61
C ASP A 92 -2.38 -3.49 13.50
N THR A 93 -1.31 -3.07 12.81
CA THR A 93 -1.39 -2.15 11.67
C THR A 93 -2.29 -2.70 10.56
N ALA A 94 -2.14 -3.98 10.21
CA ALA A 94 -2.98 -4.63 9.20
C ALA A 94 -4.45 -4.67 9.63
N THR A 95 -4.73 -4.95 10.90
CA THR A 95 -6.08 -4.96 11.46
C THR A 95 -6.73 -3.58 11.40
N GLU A 96 -6.00 -2.53 11.77
CA GLU A 96 -6.49 -1.16 11.74
C GLU A 96 -6.73 -0.65 10.30
N VAL A 97 -5.83 -0.97 9.37
CA VAL A 97 -6.04 -0.69 7.95
C VAL A 97 -7.31 -1.39 7.43
N GLY A 98 -7.55 -2.63 7.85
CA GLY A 98 -8.75 -3.38 7.49
C GLY A 98 -10.05 -2.73 7.95
N LYS A 99 -10.02 -1.91 9.01
CA LYS A 99 -11.18 -1.16 9.51
C LYS A 99 -11.47 0.12 8.72
N VAL A 100 -10.56 0.57 7.87
CA VAL A 100 -10.77 1.74 7.02
C VAL A 100 -12.00 1.51 6.15
N GLN A 101 -12.87 2.51 6.06
CA GLN A 101 -14.13 2.38 5.32
C GLN A 101 -13.94 2.66 3.84
N ARG A 102 -14.53 1.81 3.00
CA ARG A 102 -14.72 2.08 1.56
C ARG A 102 -15.72 3.22 1.36
N ALA A 103 -15.84 3.72 0.14
CA ALA A 103 -16.89 4.70 -0.21
C ALA A 103 -18.31 4.16 0.09
N SER A 104 -18.51 2.83 0.04
CA SER A 104 -19.76 2.16 0.38
C SER A 104 -20.08 2.08 1.89
N GLY A 105 -19.20 2.61 2.76
CA GLY A 105 -19.33 2.54 4.22
C GLY A 105 -18.96 1.20 4.85
N LYS A 106 -18.65 0.18 4.05
CA LYS A 106 -18.18 -1.11 4.55
C LYS A 106 -16.68 -1.08 4.86
N PRO A 107 -16.20 -1.80 5.88
CA PRO A 107 -14.77 -1.92 6.13
C PRO A 107 -14.05 -2.55 4.93
N VAL A 108 -12.81 -2.16 4.73
CA VAL A 108 -11.96 -2.68 3.66
C VAL A 108 -11.67 -4.16 3.84
N GLY A 109 -11.41 -4.59 5.07
CA GLY A 109 -10.96 -5.94 5.37
C GLY A 109 -9.55 -6.18 4.80
N GLN A 110 -9.40 -7.23 4.01
CA GLN A 110 -8.17 -7.49 3.28
C GLN A 110 -8.14 -6.75 1.94
N VAL A 111 -6.93 -6.53 1.40
CA VAL A 111 -6.72 -5.81 0.15
C VAL A 111 -6.23 -6.73 -0.97
N ASP A 112 -6.54 -6.35 -2.22
CA ASP A 112 -6.20 -7.12 -3.42
C ASP A 112 -4.76 -6.84 -3.89
N ALA A 113 -4.22 -5.67 -3.56
CA ALA A 113 -2.84 -5.33 -3.86
C ALA A 113 -2.25 -4.39 -2.81
N VAL A 114 -0.96 -4.55 -2.55
CA VAL A 114 -0.17 -3.65 -1.71
C VAL A 114 1.04 -3.16 -2.48
N PHE A 115 1.24 -1.86 -2.48
CA PHE A 115 2.45 -1.21 -2.95
C PHE A 115 3.24 -0.68 -1.77
N GLU A 116 4.42 -1.26 -1.55
CA GLU A 116 5.34 -0.84 -0.50
C GLU A 116 6.35 0.18 -1.09
N CYS A 117 6.18 1.44 -0.75
CA CYS A 117 6.96 2.57 -1.27
C CYS A 117 7.81 3.26 -0.17
N THR A 118 7.99 2.62 0.99
CA THR A 118 8.78 3.16 2.11
C THR A 118 10.17 2.55 2.18
N GLY A 119 10.33 1.30 1.77
CA GLY A 119 11.55 0.51 1.98
C GLY A 119 11.77 0.10 3.44
N VAL A 120 10.75 0.16 4.30
CA VAL A 120 10.87 -0.10 5.74
C VAL A 120 10.31 -1.48 6.07
N PRO A 121 11.09 -2.38 6.72
CA PRO A 121 10.66 -3.75 7.01
C PRO A 121 9.31 -3.91 7.72
N PRO A 122 8.93 -3.12 8.72
CA PRO A 122 7.61 -3.19 9.34
C PRO A 122 6.44 -2.97 8.38
N CYS A 123 6.60 -2.10 7.37
CA CYS A 123 5.56 -1.87 6.35
C CYS A 123 5.39 -3.10 5.46
N LEU A 124 6.49 -3.77 5.09
CA LEU A 124 6.45 -5.01 4.34
C LEU A 124 5.77 -6.14 5.13
N GLN A 125 6.06 -6.26 6.41
CA GLN A 125 5.41 -7.22 7.31
C GLN A 125 3.90 -6.95 7.41
N ALA A 126 3.49 -5.70 7.61
CA ALA A 126 2.08 -5.33 7.65
C ALA A 126 1.37 -5.60 6.31
N ALA A 127 2.07 -5.39 5.19
CA ALA A 127 1.56 -5.69 3.86
C ALA A 127 1.17 -7.16 3.71
N ILE A 128 1.98 -8.08 4.23
CA ILE A 128 1.69 -9.52 4.19
C ILE A 128 0.42 -9.86 4.97
N TYR A 129 0.24 -9.27 6.15
CA TYR A 129 -0.93 -9.55 7.00
C TYR A 129 -2.25 -8.97 6.48
N VAL A 130 -2.21 -7.84 5.79
CA VAL A 130 -3.42 -7.18 5.25
C VAL A 130 -3.86 -7.76 3.91
N SER A 131 -3.01 -8.56 3.28
CA SER A 131 -3.20 -9.09 1.93
C SER A 131 -4.04 -10.36 1.89
N PHE A 132 -4.81 -10.54 0.80
CA PHE A 132 -5.33 -11.87 0.43
C PHE A 132 -4.21 -12.80 -0.04
N SER A 133 -4.47 -14.13 -0.03
CA SER A 133 -3.53 -15.14 -0.52
C SER A 133 -3.07 -14.91 -1.97
N ASN A 134 -3.90 -14.27 -2.80
CA ASN A 134 -3.62 -13.91 -4.20
C ASN A 134 -3.23 -12.44 -4.38
N CYS A 135 -2.88 -11.74 -3.33
CA CYS A 135 -2.54 -10.33 -3.38
C CYS A 135 -1.23 -10.09 -4.14
N TYR A 136 -1.18 -8.99 -4.88
CA TYR A 136 0.04 -8.49 -5.48
C TYR A 136 0.79 -7.62 -4.48
N LEU A 137 1.97 -8.07 -4.07
CA LEU A 137 2.89 -7.29 -3.26
C LEU A 137 3.99 -6.71 -4.16
N CYS A 138 4.05 -5.39 -4.23
CA CYS A 138 5.06 -4.64 -4.97
C CYS A 138 5.85 -3.76 -4.01
N GLY A 139 7.14 -4.02 -3.86
CA GLY A 139 8.05 -3.20 -3.05
C GLY A 139 9.09 -2.47 -3.91
N LEU A 140 9.53 -1.30 -3.47
CA LEU A 140 10.69 -0.62 -4.05
C LEU A 140 11.95 -1.47 -3.79
N GLY A 141 12.53 -2.02 -4.87
CA GLY A 141 13.74 -2.86 -4.78
C GLY A 141 13.49 -4.35 -4.57
N LEU A 142 12.24 -4.78 -4.43
CA LEU A 142 11.86 -6.19 -4.38
C LEU A 142 11.25 -6.62 -5.72
N ASN A 143 11.66 -7.80 -6.23
CA ASN A 143 11.00 -8.40 -7.38
C ASN A 143 9.53 -8.65 -7.07
N PHE A 144 8.67 -8.15 -7.96
CA PHE A 144 7.23 -8.38 -7.90
C PHE A 144 6.91 -9.88 -7.88
N ARG A 145 6.28 -10.37 -6.82
CA ARG A 145 5.81 -11.76 -6.73
C ARG A 145 4.40 -11.81 -6.18
N ARG A 146 3.59 -12.74 -6.70
CA ARG A 146 2.39 -13.20 -6.01
C ARG A 146 2.84 -13.86 -4.70
N LEU A 147 2.15 -13.58 -3.61
CA LEU A 147 2.45 -14.21 -2.32
C LEU A 147 2.41 -15.75 -2.39
N GLN A 148 1.62 -16.34 -3.29
CA GLN A 148 1.59 -17.77 -3.54
C GLN A 148 2.93 -18.37 -3.97
N ASP A 149 3.75 -17.61 -4.71
CA ASP A 149 5.05 -18.11 -5.20
C ASP A 149 6.11 -18.15 -4.09
N GLN A 150 5.84 -17.57 -2.92
CA GLN A 150 6.75 -17.57 -1.76
C GLN A 150 6.45 -18.67 -0.73
N VAL A 151 5.23 -19.18 -0.70
CA VAL A 151 4.80 -20.21 0.26
C VAL A 151 5.07 -21.62 -0.28
N ALA A 152 5.33 -21.76 -1.57
CA ALA A 152 5.58 -23.05 -2.25
C ALA A 152 7.06 -23.49 -2.26
N LYS A 153 7.95 -22.82 -1.49
CA LYS A 153 9.35 -23.20 -1.28
C LYS A 153 9.65 -23.33 0.20
#